data_33f76a59f010e5e685fd1249b68e9b24
#
_entry.id   33f76a59f010e5e685fd1249b68e9b24
#
_cell.length_a   1.000
_cell.length_b   1.000
_cell.length_c   1.000
_cell.angle_alpha   90.00
_cell.angle_beta   90.00
_cell.angle_gamma   90.00
#
_symmetry.space_group_name_H-M   'P 1'
#
loop_
_entity.id
_entity.type
_entity.pdbx_description
1 polymer ?
#
loop_
_entity_poly.entity_id
_entity_poly.type
_entity_poly.pdbx_seq_one_letter_code
_entity_poly.pdbx_strand_id
1 'polypeptide(L)'
;KQNKKQLITGTYVFEFGTSFNTLLNTEKGDKTLYTAFQSAWNAFSYDECDLFYIDIKKMNLINETRTLGGITTYYISIGPGDNKNYLQDNFQTRESIEKAQNYINNIIKNIIKQTQNDNRVNKIKKVHDWLIDAIEYDTSGTNANKYNIYGAMHDRKAVCEGYARSFKYIMEKVGVPCVLVPGTAENSQGKIEAHAWNYVQIDDKWYAVDVTWDDPVITGGETITDNEKYKFFLKGSEEFFKDHTPSGEISENSMIFTLPTLSITNYENY
;
A
#
# COMPACT_ATOMS: atom_id res chain seq x y z
N LYS A 1 9.25 -9.73 -8.75
CA LYS A 1 8.71 -9.06 -9.98
C LYS A 1 8.64 -10.01 -11.19
N GLN A 2 9.60 -10.91 -11.42
CA GLN A 2 9.61 -11.81 -12.60
C GLN A 2 8.51 -12.90 -12.56
N ASN A 3 7.96 -13.24 -11.40
CA ASN A 3 7.05 -14.37 -11.20
C ASN A 3 5.60 -13.99 -10.86
N LYS A 4 5.15 -12.75 -11.12
CA LYS A 4 3.78 -12.32 -10.84
C LYS A 4 2.71 -13.28 -11.42
N LYS A 5 2.94 -13.87 -12.59
CA LYS A 5 2.00 -14.83 -13.21
C LYS A 5 1.92 -16.17 -12.49
N GLN A 6 2.94 -16.56 -11.72
CA GLN A 6 2.97 -17.84 -10.99
C GLN A 6 2.36 -17.72 -9.59
N LEU A 7 2.20 -16.50 -9.04
CA LEU A 7 1.63 -16.26 -7.71
C LEU A 7 0.14 -16.66 -7.59
N ILE A 8 -0.51 -16.99 -8.67
CA ILE A 8 -1.97 -17.22 -8.64
C ILE A 8 -2.34 -18.59 -8.05
N THR A 9 -1.53 -19.62 -8.27
CA THR A 9 -1.87 -21.00 -7.86
C THR A 9 -0.67 -21.83 -7.40
N GLY A 10 0.56 -21.29 -7.45
CA GLY A 10 1.76 -22.04 -7.16
C GLY A 10 2.10 -22.13 -5.68
N THR A 11 2.74 -23.20 -5.27
CA THR A 11 3.47 -23.28 -4.00
C THR A 11 4.93 -22.99 -4.27
N TYR A 12 5.49 -22.05 -3.52
CA TYR A 12 6.90 -21.68 -3.60
C TYR A 12 7.64 -22.32 -2.44
N VAL A 13 8.71 -23.04 -2.74
CA VAL A 13 9.54 -23.69 -1.72
C VAL A 13 10.91 -23.03 -1.72
N PHE A 14 11.30 -22.54 -0.55
CA PHE A 14 12.63 -21.99 -0.30
C PHE A 14 13.40 -22.96 0.59
N GLU A 15 14.58 -23.37 0.13
CA GLU A 15 15.50 -24.19 0.92
C GLU A 15 16.46 -23.29 1.70
N PHE A 16 16.47 -23.43 3.03
CA PHE A 16 17.34 -22.67 3.92
C PHE A 16 18.53 -23.49 4.45
N GLY A 17 18.70 -24.71 3.98
CA GLY A 17 19.79 -25.58 4.40
C GLY A 17 19.70 -25.97 5.88
N THR A 18 20.87 -26.17 6.50
CA THR A 18 20.98 -26.61 7.91
C THR A 18 21.09 -25.45 8.90
N SER A 19 21.31 -24.24 8.42
CA SER A 19 21.59 -23.06 9.28
C SER A 19 20.41 -22.55 10.10
N PHE A 20 19.20 -22.97 9.78
CA PHE A 20 17.98 -22.59 10.51
C PHE A 20 17.64 -23.48 11.71
N ASN A 21 18.50 -24.45 12.02
CA ASN A 21 18.25 -25.51 13.00
C ASN A 21 17.92 -24.98 14.42
N THR A 22 18.51 -23.87 14.84
CA THR A 22 18.31 -23.30 16.16
C THR A 22 17.18 -22.29 16.24
N LEU A 23 16.79 -21.71 15.10
CA LEU A 23 15.77 -20.65 15.06
C LEU A 23 14.36 -21.23 14.92
N LEU A 24 14.13 -22.16 14.00
CA LEU A 24 12.80 -22.65 13.63
C LEU A 24 12.19 -23.65 14.61
N ASN A 25 13.00 -24.24 15.51
CA ASN A 25 12.51 -25.16 16.52
C ASN A 25 12.16 -24.50 17.86
N THR A 26 12.01 -23.18 17.88
CA THR A 26 11.62 -22.41 19.06
C THR A 26 10.45 -21.52 18.74
N GLU A 27 9.54 -21.32 19.71
CA GLU A 27 8.42 -20.37 19.60
C GLU A 27 8.89 -18.96 19.17
N LYS A 28 10.06 -18.53 19.67
CA LYS A 28 10.69 -17.27 19.28
C LYS A 28 11.11 -17.26 17.81
N GLY A 29 11.59 -18.38 17.29
CA GLY A 29 12.01 -18.51 15.89
C GLY A 29 10.83 -18.47 14.94
N ASP A 30 9.75 -19.18 15.25
CA ASP A 30 8.52 -19.16 14.46
C ASP A 30 7.92 -17.75 14.42
N LYS A 31 7.87 -17.07 15.57
CA LYS A 31 7.41 -15.68 15.65
C LYS A 31 8.28 -14.75 14.80
N THR A 32 9.60 -14.89 14.85
CA THR A 32 10.54 -14.08 14.05
C THR A 32 10.34 -14.30 12.56
N LEU A 33 10.20 -15.56 12.14
CA LEU A 33 9.96 -15.89 10.73
C LEU A 33 8.64 -15.33 10.22
N TYR A 34 7.57 -15.50 10.99
CA TYR A 34 6.25 -14.97 10.64
C TYR A 34 6.27 -13.44 10.54
N THR A 35 6.91 -12.77 11.49
CA THR A 35 7.08 -11.30 11.47
C THR A 35 7.86 -10.84 10.23
N ALA A 36 8.96 -11.51 9.91
CA ALA A 36 9.76 -11.19 8.73
C ALA A 36 8.97 -11.41 7.44
N PHE A 37 8.20 -12.49 7.34
CA PHE A 37 7.33 -12.77 6.21
C PHE A 37 6.26 -11.68 6.06
N GLN A 38 5.57 -11.33 7.13
CA GLN A 38 4.53 -10.29 7.11
C GLN A 38 5.11 -8.93 6.70
N SER A 39 6.27 -8.55 7.24
CA SER A 39 6.93 -7.29 6.88
C SER A 39 7.35 -7.27 5.41
N ALA A 40 7.92 -8.35 4.90
CA ALA A 40 8.27 -8.48 3.49
C ALA A 40 7.04 -8.41 2.58
N TRP A 41 5.95 -9.05 2.98
CA TRP A 41 4.68 -8.97 2.25
C TRP A 41 4.13 -7.55 2.25
N ASN A 42 4.11 -6.88 3.38
CA ASN A 42 3.61 -5.54 3.52
C ASN A 42 4.40 -4.57 2.64
N ALA A 43 5.74 -4.61 2.71
CA ALA A 43 6.59 -3.82 1.82
C ALA A 43 6.32 -4.09 0.34
N PHE A 44 6.23 -5.37 -0.04
CA PHE A 44 5.92 -5.80 -1.39
C PHE A 44 4.53 -5.31 -1.86
N SER A 45 3.51 -5.45 -1.03
CA SER A 45 2.13 -5.07 -1.37
C SER A 45 1.94 -3.57 -1.50
N TYR A 46 2.75 -2.77 -0.78
CA TYR A 46 2.74 -1.31 -0.90
C TYR A 46 3.46 -0.84 -2.16
N ASP A 47 4.48 -1.58 -2.60
CA ASP A 47 5.16 -1.29 -3.86
C ASP A 47 4.38 -1.77 -5.09
N GLU A 48 3.72 -2.92 -5.00
CA GLU A 48 3.05 -3.58 -6.12
C GLU A 48 1.52 -3.43 -6.02
N CYS A 49 1.02 -2.19 -6.00
CA CYS A 49 -0.40 -1.88 -5.84
C CYS A 49 -1.31 -2.48 -6.94
N ASP A 50 -0.74 -2.88 -8.08
CA ASP A 50 -1.46 -3.57 -9.16
C ASP A 50 -1.80 -5.03 -8.86
N LEU A 51 -1.37 -5.57 -7.70
CA LEU A 51 -1.73 -6.90 -7.22
C LEU A 51 -3.02 -6.88 -6.38
N PHE A 52 -3.92 -5.97 -6.64
CA PHE A 52 -5.19 -5.78 -5.92
C PHE A 52 -6.09 -7.03 -5.87
N TYR A 53 -5.86 -7.99 -6.73
CA TYR A 53 -6.59 -9.25 -6.81
C TYR A 53 -6.05 -10.37 -5.90
N ILE A 54 -4.94 -10.12 -5.19
CA ILE A 54 -4.36 -11.09 -4.25
C ILE A 54 -4.93 -10.87 -2.85
N ASP A 55 -5.33 -11.96 -2.22
CA ASP A 55 -5.75 -12.01 -0.82
C ASP A 55 -4.68 -12.69 0.03
N ILE A 56 -3.94 -11.89 0.80
CA ILE A 56 -2.89 -12.42 1.69
C ILE A 56 -3.44 -13.38 2.74
N LYS A 57 -4.70 -13.24 3.14
CA LYS A 57 -5.32 -14.14 4.14
C LYS A 57 -5.47 -15.57 3.63
N LYS A 58 -5.36 -15.76 2.32
CA LYS A 58 -5.36 -17.09 1.67
C LYS A 58 -3.95 -17.64 1.48
N MET A 59 -2.91 -16.93 1.92
CA MET A 59 -1.53 -17.42 1.89
C MET A 59 -1.18 -18.09 3.21
N ASN A 60 -0.53 -19.26 3.11
CA ASN A 60 -0.02 -19.99 4.26
C ASN A 60 1.50 -20.08 4.17
N LEU A 61 2.16 -19.80 5.28
CA LEU A 61 3.58 -20.04 5.49
C LEU A 61 3.73 -21.38 6.19
N ILE A 62 4.41 -22.32 5.57
CA ILE A 62 4.55 -23.69 6.06
C ILE A 62 6.04 -23.98 6.28
N ASN A 63 6.38 -24.38 7.49
CA ASN A 63 7.71 -24.85 7.84
C ASN A 63 7.78 -26.36 7.67
N GLU A 64 8.74 -26.85 6.91
CA GLU A 64 9.00 -28.26 6.72
C GLU A 64 10.43 -28.59 7.07
N THR A 65 10.66 -29.77 7.66
CA THR A 65 11.98 -30.32 7.89
C THR A 65 12.11 -31.67 7.17
N ARG A 66 13.26 -31.90 6.55
CA ARG A 66 13.60 -33.19 5.92
C ARG A 66 14.93 -33.67 6.49
N THR A 67 14.92 -34.86 7.09
CA THR A 67 16.12 -35.48 7.63
C THR A 67 16.54 -36.65 6.75
N LEU A 68 17.79 -36.59 6.23
CA LEU A 68 18.40 -37.64 5.44
C LEU A 68 19.82 -37.88 5.95
N GLY A 69 20.16 -39.11 6.28
CA GLY A 69 21.50 -39.45 6.79
C GLY A 69 21.92 -38.69 8.05
N GLY A 70 20.98 -38.34 8.95
CA GLY A 70 21.24 -37.56 10.16
C GLY A 70 21.39 -36.06 9.94
N ILE A 71 21.26 -35.55 8.69
CA ILE A 71 21.30 -34.15 8.36
C ILE A 71 19.86 -33.65 8.17
N THR A 72 19.47 -32.61 8.95
CA THR A 72 18.16 -31.98 8.85
C THR A 72 18.25 -30.70 8.03
N THR A 73 17.49 -30.65 6.96
CA THR A 73 17.34 -29.48 6.09
C THR A 73 15.98 -28.84 6.29
N TYR A 74 15.95 -27.53 6.33
CA TYR A 74 14.75 -26.71 6.55
C TYR A 74 14.25 -26.13 5.25
N TYR A 75 12.94 -26.19 5.09
CA TYR A 75 12.21 -25.62 3.94
C TYR A 75 11.11 -24.75 4.44
N ILE A 76 10.92 -23.60 3.81
CA ILE A 76 9.78 -22.74 3.98
C ILE A 76 9.03 -22.72 2.69
N SER A 77 7.74 -23.07 2.72
CA SER A 77 6.86 -22.95 1.58
C SER A 77 5.79 -21.91 1.80
N ILE A 78 5.46 -21.18 0.73
CA ILE A 78 4.32 -20.27 0.67
C ILE A 78 3.33 -20.89 -0.29
N GLY A 79 2.16 -21.24 0.20
CA GLY A 79 1.14 -21.91 -0.57
C GLY A 79 -0.26 -21.48 -0.18
N PRO A 80 -1.29 -21.84 -0.98
CA PRO A 80 -2.67 -21.48 -0.66
C PRO A 80 -3.25 -22.29 0.51
N GLY A 81 -2.51 -23.25 1.07
CA GLY A 81 -3.01 -24.17 2.12
C GLY A 81 -4.26 -24.91 1.64
N ASP A 82 -5.34 -24.84 2.43
CA ASP A 82 -6.61 -25.45 2.09
C ASP A 82 -7.43 -24.62 1.06
N ASN A 83 -6.97 -23.43 0.71
CA ASN A 83 -7.59 -22.61 -0.32
C ASN A 83 -7.15 -23.09 -1.71
N LYS A 84 -8.03 -22.90 -2.72
CA LYS A 84 -7.74 -23.28 -4.10
C LYS A 84 -6.72 -22.38 -4.78
N ASN A 85 -6.64 -21.13 -4.32
CA ASN A 85 -5.78 -20.09 -4.87
C ASN A 85 -5.62 -18.92 -3.87
N TYR A 86 -4.83 -17.92 -4.24
CA TYR A 86 -4.61 -16.70 -3.45
C TYR A 86 -5.55 -15.55 -3.83
N LEU A 87 -6.54 -15.77 -4.68
CA LEU A 87 -7.32 -14.70 -5.28
C LEU A 87 -8.41 -14.21 -4.34
N GLN A 88 -8.67 -12.92 -4.36
CA GLN A 88 -9.87 -12.33 -3.78
C GLN A 88 -11.12 -12.89 -4.48
N ASP A 89 -12.24 -12.93 -3.78
CA ASP A 89 -13.46 -13.57 -4.26
C ASP A 89 -14.00 -12.97 -5.57
N ASN A 90 -13.78 -11.67 -5.77
CA ASN A 90 -14.20 -10.97 -6.97
C ASN A 90 -13.31 -11.23 -8.21
N PHE A 91 -12.14 -11.88 -8.01
CA PHE A 91 -11.12 -12.05 -9.06
C PHE A 91 -10.71 -13.52 -9.26
N GLN A 92 -11.68 -14.43 -9.23
CA GLN A 92 -11.41 -15.87 -9.29
C GLN A 92 -11.01 -16.39 -10.69
N THR A 93 -11.08 -15.57 -11.72
CA THR A 93 -10.72 -15.96 -13.08
C THR A 93 -9.70 -14.99 -13.68
N ARG A 94 -8.89 -15.50 -14.60
CA ARG A 94 -7.97 -14.66 -15.37
C ARG A 94 -8.71 -13.54 -16.12
N GLU A 95 -9.86 -13.85 -16.68
CA GLU A 95 -10.69 -12.89 -17.41
C GLU A 95 -11.15 -11.74 -16.52
N SER A 96 -11.62 -12.03 -15.29
CA SER A 96 -12.03 -10.99 -14.33
C SER A 96 -10.87 -10.09 -13.94
N ILE A 97 -9.66 -10.65 -13.75
CA ILE A 97 -8.45 -9.88 -13.44
C ILE A 97 -8.05 -9.00 -14.62
N GLU A 98 -7.97 -9.56 -15.83
CA GLU A 98 -7.58 -8.81 -17.04
C GLU A 98 -8.58 -7.69 -17.35
N LYS A 99 -9.89 -7.92 -17.16
CA LYS A 99 -10.92 -6.88 -17.31
C LYS A 99 -10.71 -5.74 -16.33
N ALA A 100 -10.46 -6.05 -15.06
CA ALA A 100 -10.20 -5.06 -14.01
C ALA A 100 -8.92 -4.26 -14.29
N GLN A 101 -7.83 -4.95 -14.65
CA GLN A 101 -6.56 -4.32 -15.03
C GLN A 101 -6.71 -3.42 -16.25
N ASN A 102 -7.44 -3.85 -17.27
CA ASN A 102 -7.69 -3.03 -18.47
C ASN A 102 -8.49 -1.77 -18.14
N TYR A 103 -9.47 -1.86 -17.24
CA TYR A 103 -10.23 -0.69 -16.79
C TYR A 103 -9.31 0.33 -16.11
N ILE A 104 -8.51 -0.11 -15.13
CA ILE A 104 -7.54 0.74 -14.42
C ILE A 104 -6.53 1.34 -15.39
N ASN A 105 -5.97 0.53 -16.30
CA ASN A 105 -5.00 0.99 -17.29
C ASN A 105 -5.55 2.07 -18.21
N ASN A 106 -6.83 2.05 -18.55
CA ASN A 106 -7.45 3.10 -19.35
C ASN A 106 -7.55 4.43 -18.59
N ILE A 107 -7.86 4.40 -17.29
CA ILE A 107 -7.80 5.59 -16.43
C ILE A 107 -6.38 6.15 -16.40
N ILE A 108 -5.41 5.29 -16.12
CA ILE A 108 -3.99 5.68 -16.06
C ILE A 108 -3.49 6.30 -17.36
N LYS A 109 -3.84 5.73 -18.51
CA LYS A 109 -3.47 6.31 -19.83
C LYS A 109 -4.01 7.72 -19.99
N ASN A 110 -5.24 7.98 -19.54
CA ASN A 110 -5.83 9.32 -19.61
C ASN A 110 -5.10 10.30 -18.68
N ILE A 111 -4.77 9.91 -17.46
CA ILE A 111 -4.02 10.73 -16.51
C ILE A 111 -2.61 11.03 -17.06
N ILE A 112 -1.89 10.03 -17.59
CA ILE A 112 -0.58 10.22 -18.21
C ILE A 112 -0.67 11.25 -19.34
N LYS A 113 -1.68 11.13 -20.22
CA LYS A 113 -1.88 12.07 -21.33
C LYS A 113 -2.11 13.51 -20.84
N GLN A 114 -2.85 13.68 -19.75
CA GLN A 114 -3.15 15.00 -19.18
C GLN A 114 -1.95 15.61 -18.44
N THR A 115 -1.00 14.80 -18.00
CA THR A 115 0.12 15.23 -17.17
C THR A 115 1.50 15.14 -17.86
N GLN A 116 1.56 14.66 -19.11
CA GLN A 116 2.82 14.34 -19.80
C GLN A 116 3.78 15.54 -19.95
N ASN A 117 3.24 16.77 -20.06
CA ASN A 117 3.99 18.01 -20.23
C ASN A 117 4.14 18.80 -18.92
N ASP A 118 3.62 18.31 -17.82
CA ASP A 118 3.67 18.99 -16.54
C ASP A 118 5.01 18.77 -15.84
N ASN A 119 5.42 19.75 -15.05
CA ASN A 119 6.46 19.55 -14.07
C ASN A 119 5.99 18.61 -12.96
N ARG A 120 6.90 18.18 -12.09
CA ARG A 120 6.61 17.19 -11.04
C ARG A 120 5.51 17.65 -10.09
N VAL A 121 5.54 18.91 -9.67
CA VAL A 121 4.55 19.49 -8.74
C VAL A 121 3.15 19.49 -9.35
N ASN A 122 3.02 19.92 -10.60
CA ASN A 122 1.73 19.92 -11.29
C ASN A 122 1.19 18.51 -11.53
N LYS A 123 2.07 17.52 -11.76
CA LYS A 123 1.66 16.11 -11.81
C LYS A 123 1.06 15.65 -10.49
N ILE A 124 1.75 15.94 -9.39
CA ILE A 124 1.31 15.59 -8.03
C ILE A 124 -0.05 16.24 -7.75
N LYS A 125 -0.19 17.55 -8.02
CA LYS A 125 -1.42 18.30 -7.80
C LYS A 125 -2.60 17.75 -8.62
N LYS A 126 -2.40 17.53 -9.92
CA LYS A 126 -3.47 17.00 -10.79
C LYS A 126 -3.94 15.61 -10.39
N VAL A 127 -3.04 14.75 -9.92
CA VAL A 127 -3.40 13.42 -9.45
C VAL A 127 -4.11 13.47 -8.10
N HIS A 128 -3.64 14.32 -7.19
CA HIS A 128 -4.30 14.60 -5.93
C HIS A 128 -5.76 15.06 -6.17
N ASP A 129 -5.94 16.08 -6.98
CA ASP A 129 -7.25 16.65 -7.31
C ASP A 129 -8.16 15.60 -7.97
N TRP A 130 -7.61 14.82 -8.91
CA TRP A 130 -8.36 13.76 -9.57
C TRP A 130 -8.87 12.69 -8.59
N LEU A 131 -8.07 12.30 -7.60
CA LEU A 131 -8.49 11.31 -6.62
C LEU A 131 -9.60 11.83 -5.72
N ILE A 132 -9.49 13.07 -5.23
CA ILE A 132 -10.53 13.73 -4.44
C ILE A 132 -11.84 13.83 -5.23
N ASP A 133 -11.76 14.26 -6.49
CA ASP A 133 -12.96 14.44 -7.33
C ASP A 133 -13.58 13.09 -7.76
N ALA A 134 -12.81 12.01 -7.77
CA ALA A 134 -13.21 10.72 -8.33
C ALA A 134 -13.66 9.68 -7.30
N ILE A 135 -13.27 9.80 -6.05
CA ILE A 135 -13.47 8.77 -5.03
C ILE A 135 -14.34 9.32 -3.89
N GLU A 136 -15.30 8.53 -3.45
CA GLU A 136 -16.06 8.75 -2.22
C GLU A 136 -15.44 7.94 -1.08
N TYR A 137 -15.28 8.55 0.10
CA TYR A 137 -14.79 7.80 1.26
C TYR A 137 -15.83 6.79 1.75
N ASP A 138 -15.40 5.52 1.92
CA ASP A 138 -16.29 4.44 2.36
C ASP A 138 -16.54 4.46 3.87
N THR A 139 -17.38 5.39 4.32
CA THR A 139 -17.80 5.47 5.73
C THR A 139 -18.60 4.24 6.18
N SER A 140 -19.27 3.55 5.25
CA SER A 140 -20.03 2.34 5.54
C SER A 140 -19.15 1.11 5.76
N GLY A 141 -17.92 1.14 5.22
CA GLY A 141 -16.99 0.02 5.25
C GLY A 141 -17.45 -1.19 4.44
N THR A 142 -18.46 -1.06 3.58
CA THR A 142 -19.10 -2.19 2.89
C THR A 142 -18.43 -2.57 1.57
N ASN A 143 -17.62 -1.68 0.97
CA ASN A 143 -16.90 -2.05 -0.25
C ASN A 143 -15.80 -3.07 0.06
N ALA A 144 -15.90 -4.26 -0.53
CA ALA A 144 -14.90 -5.32 -0.38
C ALA A 144 -13.50 -4.92 -0.87
N ASN A 145 -13.42 -3.97 -1.81
CA ASN A 145 -12.20 -3.48 -2.43
C ASN A 145 -11.67 -2.16 -1.82
N LYS A 146 -12.25 -1.70 -0.72
CA LYS A 146 -11.96 -0.36 -0.14
C LYS A 146 -10.49 -0.08 0.17
N TYR A 147 -9.68 -1.12 0.36
CA TYR A 147 -8.24 -1.01 0.69
C TYR A 147 -7.32 -1.04 -0.53
N ASN A 148 -7.85 -1.14 -1.75
CA ASN A 148 -7.03 -1.32 -2.94
C ASN A 148 -7.41 -0.38 -4.09
N ILE A 149 -6.57 -0.37 -5.13
CA ILE A 149 -6.74 0.51 -6.29
C ILE A 149 -7.99 0.22 -7.13
N TYR A 150 -8.53 -0.99 -7.07
CA TYR A 150 -9.77 -1.33 -7.78
C TYR A 150 -10.97 -0.67 -7.12
N GLY A 151 -11.05 -0.71 -5.78
CA GLY A 151 -12.08 0.02 -5.03
C GLY A 151 -12.06 1.51 -5.31
N ALA A 152 -10.88 2.12 -5.28
CA ALA A 152 -10.72 3.55 -5.55
C ALA A 152 -11.05 3.92 -7.01
N MET A 153 -10.45 3.24 -7.99
CA MET A 153 -10.54 3.66 -9.39
C MET A 153 -11.78 3.11 -10.12
N HIS A 154 -12.25 1.92 -9.78
CA HIS A 154 -13.40 1.28 -10.42
C HIS A 154 -14.69 1.50 -9.63
N ASP A 155 -14.70 1.10 -8.34
CA ASP A 155 -15.88 1.19 -7.50
C ASP A 155 -16.15 2.62 -7.03
N ARG A 156 -15.15 3.52 -7.18
CA ARG A 156 -15.19 4.92 -6.76
C ARG A 156 -15.45 5.09 -5.27
N LYS A 157 -15.05 4.09 -4.48
CA LYS A 157 -15.30 4.07 -3.05
C LYS A 157 -14.15 3.36 -2.31
N ALA A 158 -13.47 4.09 -1.42
CA ALA A 158 -12.29 3.58 -0.73
C ALA A 158 -12.14 4.20 0.67
N VAL A 159 -11.25 3.61 1.48
CA VAL A 159 -10.74 4.19 2.72
C VAL A 159 -9.31 4.69 2.50
N CYS A 160 -8.68 5.26 3.52
CA CYS A 160 -7.36 5.90 3.45
C CYS A 160 -6.29 5.07 2.70
N GLU A 161 -6.22 3.76 2.98
CA GLU A 161 -5.27 2.88 2.30
C GLU A 161 -5.57 2.75 0.79
N GLY A 162 -6.84 2.73 0.38
CA GLY A 162 -7.23 2.71 -1.03
C GLY A 162 -6.85 4.00 -1.76
N TYR A 163 -7.02 5.17 -1.12
CA TYR A 163 -6.52 6.45 -1.62
C TYR A 163 -5.00 6.44 -1.76
N ALA A 164 -4.27 6.08 -0.68
CA ALA A 164 -2.82 6.10 -0.65
C ALA A 164 -2.18 5.13 -1.67
N ARG A 165 -2.74 3.93 -1.83
CA ARG A 165 -2.31 2.96 -2.86
C ARG A 165 -2.55 3.48 -4.28
N SER A 166 -3.69 4.12 -4.50
CA SER A 166 -4.04 4.68 -5.82
C SER A 166 -3.16 5.86 -6.17
N PHE A 167 -2.92 6.76 -5.22
CA PHE A 167 -2.00 7.86 -5.40
C PHE A 167 -0.58 7.36 -5.73
N LYS A 168 -0.03 6.43 -4.93
CA LYS A 168 1.29 5.83 -5.20
C LYS A 168 1.35 5.19 -6.58
N TYR A 169 0.35 4.39 -6.94
CA TYR A 169 0.31 3.70 -8.23
C TYR A 169 0.32 4.68 -9.40
N ILE A 170 -0.49 5.75 -9.34
CA ILE A 170 -0.53 6.78 -10.38
C ILE A 170 0.79 7.56 -10.42
N MET A 171 1.34 7.96 -9.26
CA MET A 171 2.63 8.66 -9.18
C MET A 171 3.74 7.88 -9.88
N GLU A 172 3.84 6.57 -9.66
CA GLU A 172 4.79 5.72 -10.35
C GLU A 172 4.61 5.77 -11.88
N LYS A 173 3.36 5.74 -12.37
CA LYS A 173 3.07 5.75 -13.81
C LYS A 173 3.34 7.11 -14.47
N VAL A 174 3.24 8.21 -13.74
CA VAL A 174 3.59 9.55 -14.24
C VAL A 174 5.05 9.95 -13.96
N GLY A 175 5.85 9.03 -13.37
CA GLY A 175 7.29 9.19 -13.17
C GLY A 175 7.66 10.07 -11.96
N VAL A 176 6.83 10.07 -10.92
CA VAL A 176 7.12 10.76 -9.64
C VAL A 176 7.45 9.71 -8.57
N PRO A 177 8.63 9.78 -7.93
CA PRO A 177 8.94 8.90 -6.81
C PRO A 177 7.94 9.12 -5.67
N CYS A 178 7.35 8.02 -5.21
CA CYS A 178 6.31 8.03 -4.17
C CYS A 178 6.39 6.76 -3.33
N VAL A 179 6.24 6.90 -2.02
CA VAL A 179 6.09 5.77 -1.10
C VAL A 179 4.77 5.88 -0.35
N LEU A 180 4.18 4.73 -0.02
CA LEU A 180 3.05 4.63 0.88
C LEU A 180 3.57 4.54 2.31
N VAL A 181 2.96 5.28 3.21
CA VAL A 181 3.34 5.36 4.62
C VAL A 181 2.16 4.95 5.49
N PRO A 182 2.25 3.82 6.20
CA PRO A 182 1.31 3.48 7.26
C PRO A 182 1.66 4.19 8.56
N GLY A 183 0.66 4.45 9.38
CA GLY A 183 0.86 5.07 10.68
C GLY A 183 -0.44 5.29 11.42
N THR A 184 -0.45 6.28 12.28
CA THR A 184 -1.62 6.78 12.98
C THR A 184 -1.78 8.26 12.74
N ALA A 185 -3.01 8.74 12.78
CA ALA A 185 -3.30 10.16 12.70
C ALA A 185 -4.36 10.55 13.73
N GLU A 186 -4.21 11.75 14.32
CA GLU A 186 -5.12 12.31 15.30
C GLU A 186 -6.08 13.29 14.61
N ASN A 187 -7.36 12.98 14.61
CA ASN A 187 -8.36 13.86 14.02
C ASN A 187 -8.67 15.08 14.89
N SER A 188 -9.48 16.01 14.36
CA SER A 188 -9.87 17.26 15.06
C SER A 188 -10.61 17.05 16.39
N GLN A 189 -11.04 15.83 16.70
CA GLN A 189 -11.68 15.46 17.95
C GLN A 189 -10.72 14.82 18.95
N GLY A 190 -9.40 14.75 18.63
CA GLY A 190 -8.38 14.12 19.46
C GLY A 190 -8.40 12.59 19.41
N LYS A 191 -9.11 11.98 18.44
CA LYS A 191 -9.14 10.54 18.28
C LYS A 191 -7.99 10.09 17.38
N ILE A 192 -7.16 9.17 17.88
CA ILE A 192 -6.08 8.55 17.14
C ILE A 192 -6.60 7.31 16.43
N GLU A 193 -6.37 7.22 15.13
CA GLU A 193 -6.81 6.10 14.29
C GLU A 193 -5.66 5.61 13.41
N ALA A 194 -5.71 4.31 13.05
CA ALA A 194 -4.82 3.78 12.03
C ALA A 194 -5.08 4.50 10.70
N HIS A 195 -4.02 4.95 10.04
CA HIS A 195 -4.10 5.78 8.85
C HIS A 195 -3.01 5.45 7.84
N ALA A 196 -3.19 5.87 6.59
CA ALA A 196 -2.21 5.70 5.52
C ALA A 196 -2.21 6.91 4.59
N TRP A 197 -1.01 7.33 4.22
CA TRP A 197 -0.76 8.48 3.35
C TRP A 197 0.46 8.24 2.46
N ASN A 198 1.00 9.28 1.84
CA ASN A 198 2.12 9.15 0.93
C ASN A 198 3.23 10.17 1.22
N TYR A 199 4.48 9.80 0.89
CA TYR A 199 5.55 10.76 0.67
C TYR A 199 5.91 10.79 -0.80
N VAL A 200 6.12 11.99 -1.35
CA VAL A 200 6.55 12.23 -2.73
C VAL A 200 7.87 12.97 -2.77
N GLN A 201 8.68 12.71 -3.80
CA GLN A 201 9.97 13.37 -3.95
C GLN A 201 9.92 14.50 -4.98
N ILE A 202 10.35 15.69 -4.56
CA ILE A 202 10.56 16.88 -5.39
C ILE A 202 11.95 17.42 -5.09
N ASP A 203 12.77 17.64 -6.11
CA ASP A 203 14.14 18.22 -5.98
C ASP A 203 14.97 17.56 -4.88
N ASP A 204 15.01 16.23 -4.88
CA ASP A 204 15.71 15.36 -3.92
C ASP A 204 15.24 15.46 -2.45
N LYS A 205 14.15 16.16 -2.19
CA LYS A 205 13.50 16.23 -0.88
C LYS A 205 12.16 15.51 -0.90
N TRP A 206 11.77 14.98 0.24
CA TRP A 206 10.50 14.28 0.40
C TRP A 206 9.49 15.16 1.14
N TYR A 207 8.24 15.12 0.70
CA TYR A 207 7.11 15.85 1.26
C TYR A 207 5.94 14.93 1.46
N ALA A 208 5.18 15.15 2.52
CA ALA A 208 3.98 14.37 2.80
C ALA A 208 2.78 14.89 1.99
N VAL A 209 1.92 13.95 1.58
CA VAL A 209 0.63 14.21 0.95
C VAL A 209 -0.40 13.25 1.53
N ASP A 210 -1.46 13.77 2.11
CA ASP A 210 -2.61 12.98 2.55
C ASP A 210 -3.86 13.35 1.75
N VAL A 211 -4.07 12.64 0.65
CA VAL A 211 -5.23 12.84 -0.24
C VAL A 211 -6.55 12.58 0.48
N THR A 212 -6.53 11.67 1.46
CA THR A 212 -7.75 11.30 2.20
C THR A 212 -8.24 12.46 3.06
N TRP A 213 -7.34 13.09 3.82
CA TRP A 213 -7.72 14.20 4.70
C TRP A 213 -7.86 15.54 3.97
N ASP A 214 -7.34 15.63 2.76
CA ASP A 214 -7.61 16.73 1.84
C ASP A 214 -8.95 16.54 1.08
N ASP A 215 -9.59 15.35 1.21
CA ASP A 215 -10.92 15.12 0.63
C ASP A 215 -12.01 15.77 1.53
N PRO A 216 -12.74 16.71 0.98
CA PRO A 216 -13.68 17.55 1.71
C PRO A 216 -14.92 16.83 2.24
N VAL A 217 -15.31 15.75 1.59
CA VAL A 217 -16.49 14.97 2.01
C VAL A 217 -16.29 14.36 3.40
N ILE A 218 -15.03 14.05 3.75
CA ILE A 218 -14.68 13.53 5.07
C ILE A 218 -14.76 14.62 6.15
N THR A 219 -14.43 15.86 5.81
CA THR A 219 -14.40 16.98 6.74
C THR A 219 -15.75 17.65 6.97
N GLY A 220 -16.81 17.22 6.26
CA GLY A 220 -18.20 17.68 6.48
C GLY A 220 -18.50 19.08 5.96
N GLY A 221 -17.69 19.58 5.02
CA GLY A 221 -17.87 20.91 4.43
C GLY A 221 -18.80 20.94 3.22
N GLU A 222 -19.74 21.90 3.20
CA GLU A 222 -20.61 22.14 2.03
C GLU A 222 -19.93 22.94 0.91
N THR A 223 -18.88 23.69 1.22
CA THR A 223 -18.09 24.47 0.24
C THR A 223 -16.66 24.55 0.72
N ILE A 224 -15.73 24.00 -0.05
CA ILE A 224 -14.34 23.87 0.35
C ILE A 224 -13.55 25.04 -0.22
N THR A 225 -12.78 25.66 0.65
CA THR A 225 -11.75 26.59 0.23
C THR A 225 -10.53 25.83 -0.29
N ASP A 226 -9.76 26.42 -1.20
CA ASP A 226 -8.50 25.85 -1.64
C ASP A 226 -7.55 25.53 -0.46
N ASN A 227 -7.62 26.29 0.62
CA ASN A 227 -6.84 26.07 1.83
C ASN A 227 -7.20 24.76 2.55
N GLU A 228 -8.44 24.31 2.50
CA GLU A 228 -8.88 23.05 3.09
C GLU A 228 -8.51 21.87 2.20
N LYS A 229 -8.67 22.01 0.88
CA LYS A 229 -8.32 20.99 -0.12
C LYS A 229 -6.83 20.65 -0.15
N TYR A 230 -5.95 21.55 0.30
CA TYR A 230 -4.50 21.37 0.27
C TYR A 230 -3.86 21.47 1.66
N LYS A 231 -4.66 21.21 2.70
CA LYS A 231 -4.20 21.29 4.10
C LYS A 231 -3.05 20.31 4.36
N PHE A 232 -3.07 19.15 3.75
CA PHE A 232 -2.06 18.10 3.89
C PHE A 232 -1.27 17.84 2.60
N PHE A 233 -1.27 18.80 1.68
CA PHE A 233 -0.57 18.71 0.40
C PHE A 233 0.86 19.24 0.52
N LEU A 234 1.86 18.44 0.14
CA LEU A 234 3.30 18.77 0.10
C LEU A 234 3.85 19.34 1.42
N LYS A 235 3.48 18.73 2.54
CA LYS A 235 3.88 19.17 3.88
C LYS A 235 5.26 18.63 4.28
N GLY A 236 5.98 19.48 5.01
CA GLY A 236 7.20 19.11 5.72
C GLY A 236 6.91 18.48 7.08
N SER A 237 7.94 17.90 7.70
CA SER A 237 7.81 17.20 8.98
C SER A 237 7.33 18.10 10.13
N GLU A 238 7.72 19.38 10.13
CA GLU A 238 7.35 20.34 11.19
C GLU A 238 5.83 20.56 11.28
N GLU A 239 5.13 20.56 10.14
CA GLU A 239 3.67 20.69 10.11
C GLU A 239 2.98 19.33 10.14
N PHE A 240 3.46 18.37 9.36
CA PHE A 240 2.77 17.11 9.15
C PHE A 240 2.77 16.21 10.40
N PHE A 241 3.84 16.21 11.19
CA PHE A 241 3.92 15.39 12.39
C PHE A 241 3.21 15.98 13.61
N LYS A 242 2.46 17.07 13.45
CA LYS A 242 1.59 17.57 14.53
C LYS A 242 0.42 16.63 14.79
N ASP A 243 -0.06 15.96 13.76
CA ASP A 243 -1.22 15.07 13.82
C ASP A 243 -0.98 13.69 13.16
N HIS A 244 0.13 13.49 12.43
CA HIS A 244 0.48 12.23 11.79
C HIS A 244 1.74 11.62 12.42
N THR A 245 1.66 10.35 12.78
CA THR A 245 2.81 9.58 13.31
C THR A 245 3.07 8.38 12.41
N PRO A 246 4.14 8.42 11.57
CA PRO A 246 4.52 7.26 10.77
C PRO A 246 5.04 6.17 11.68
N SER A 247 4.45 4.98 11.62
CA SER A 247 4.91 3.87 12.44
C SER A 247 5.86 2.94 11.68
N GLY A 248 5.75 2.89 10.37
CA GLY A 248 6.39 1.85 9.58
C GLY A 248 5.95 0.44 9.97
N GLU A 249 5.11 0.33 11.01
CA GLU A 249 4.58 -0.91 11.55
C GLU A 249 3.11 -1.07 11.18
N ILE A 250 2.74 -2.28 10.76
CA ILE A 250 1.36 -2.60 10.40
C ILE A 250 0.71 -3.48 11.46
N SER A 251 1.52 -4.13 12.28
CA SER A 251 1.06 -4.93 13.40
C SER A 251 2.09 -4.91 14.52
N GLU A 252 1.69 -5.31 15.72
CA GLU A 252 2.55 -5.40 16.91
C GLU A 252 3.82 -6.24 16.73
N ASN A 253 3.90 -7.03 15.66
CA ASN A 253 4.99 -7.97 15.39
C ASN A 253 5.71 -7.69 14.07
N SER A 254 5.36 -6.64 13.32
CA SER A 254 6.02 -6.34 12.05
C SER A 254 7.32 -5.56 12.24
N MET A 255 8.23 -5.71 11.29
CA MET A 255 9.46 -4.92 11.25
C MET A 255 9.12 -3.48 10.83
N ILE A 256 9.86 -2.52 11.38
CA ILE A 256 9.78 -1.11 11.01
C ILE A 256 10.36 -0.93 9.61
N PHE A 257 9.63 -0.24 8.75
CA PHE A 257 10.16 0.18 7.45
C PHE A 257 11.08 1.37 7.60
N THR A 258 12.16 1.39 6.81
CA THR A 258 12.95 2.60 6.65
C THR A 258 12.23 3.53 5.68
N LEU A 259 11.64 4.59 6.21
CA LEU A 259 10.96 5.61 5.42
C LEU A 259 11.95 6.72 5.01
N PRO A 260 11.73 7.38 3.87
CA PRO A 260 12.49 8.58 3.53
C PRO A 260 12.27 9.68 4.57
N THR A 261 13.33 10.44 4.87
CA THR A 261 13.24 11.60 5.76
C THR A 261 12.52 12.75 5.03
N LEU A 262 11.47 13.28 5.63
CA LEU A 262 10.77 14.46 5.10
C LEU A 262 11.64 15.72 5.18
N SER A 263 11.43 16.64 4.24
CA SER A 263 11.84 18.04 4.40
C SER A 263 11.28 18.57 5.72
N ILE A 264 12.02 19.46 6.39
CA ILE A 264 11.54 20.12 7.62
C ILE A 264 10.36 21.02 7.29
N THR A 265 10.51 21.88 6.27
CA THR A 265 9.50 22.87 5.85
C THR A 265 8.66 22.35 4.70
N ASN A 266 7.47 22.91 4.56
CA ASN A 266 6.56 22.65 3.45
C ASN A 266 7.20 23.05 2.09
N TYR A 267 6.67 22.49 1.02
CA TYR A 267 6.96 22.99 -0.33
C TYR A 267 6.10 24.23 -0.61
N GLU A 268 6.75 25.36 -0.92
CA GLU A 268 6.05 26.66 -0.99
C GLU A 268 5.62 27.10 -2.41
N ASN A 269 6.08 26.41 -3.47
CA ASN A 269 5.89 26.86 -4.85
C ASN A 269 4.90 25.98 -5.65
N TYR A 270 3.68 25.79 -5.14
CA TYR A 270 2.63 25.02 -5.86
C TYR A 270 1.36 25.81 -6.13
#